data_7a437841ebc714bae8ebb2b327220499
#
_entry.id   7a437841ebc714bae8ebb2b327220499
#
_cell.length_a   1.000
_cell.length_b   1.000
_cell.length_c   1.000
_cell.angle_alpha   90.00
_cell.angle_beta   90.00
_cell.angle_gamma   90.00
#
_symmetry.space_group_name_H-M   'P 1'
#
loop_
_entity.id
_entity.type
_entity.pdbx_description
1 polymer ?
#
loop_
_entity_poly.entity_id
_entity_poly.type
_entity_poly.pdbx_seq_one_letter_code
_entity_poly.pdbx_strand_id
1 'polypeptide(L)'
;LRDHDRPLTSWGRTAASKLCSELVSKGWAEPDLVLCSASTRSRETLGEMVRTHTPLGMAETHFMGSLYAFAAMDGLTADHLRETVSSLVEKDGGRDDRVRTVMVIGHNKGWEEAATDFAGESVRLGVANAALLEFAGEGAGTWAEAFDQNAWKLAHVAQHGLAEPEKECETEFGGDGDGPMPMPA
;
A
#
# COMPACT_ATOMS: atom_id res chain seq x y z
N LEU A 1 -10.03 -1.84 19.28
CA LEU A 1 -9.54 -0.79 18.37
C LEU A 1 -10.29 -0.91 17.03
N ARG A 2 -10.64 0.21 16.41
CA ARG A 2 -11.13 0.20 15.03
C ARG A 2 -10.00 -0.26 14.12
N ASP A 3 -10.31 -0.97 13.01
CA ASP A 3 -9.28 -1.46 12.10
C ASP A 3 -8.38 -0.35 11.54
N HIS A 4 -8.95 0.82 11.27
CA HIS A 4 -8.22 2.03 10.85
C HIS A 4 -7.12 2.45 11.85
N ASP A 5 -7.35 2.25 13.15
CA ASP A 5 -6.47 2.75 14.22
C ASP A 5 -5.46 1.68 14.71
N ARG A 6 -5.46 0.50 14.10
CA ARG A 6 -4.54 -0.59 14.46
C ARG A 6 -3.10 -0.25 14.05
N PRO A 7 -2.14 -0.30 15.00
CA PRO A 7 -0.73 -0.06 14.68
C PRO A 7 -0.09 -1.25 13.95
N LEU A 8 1.10 -1.03 13.40
CA LEU A 8 1.96 -2.11 12.92
C LEU A 8 2.42 -2.99 14.10
N THR A 9 2.51 -4.28 13.83
CA THR A 9 3.25 -5.22 14.69
C THR A 9 4.75 -5.00 14.57
N SER A 10 5.54 -5.57 15.49
CA SER A 10 7.00 -5.57 15.41
C SER A 10 7.49 -6.22 14.11
N TRP A 11 6.86 -7.32 13.71
CA TRP A 11 7.12 -7.97 12.43
C TRP A 11 6.82 -7.03 11.24
N GLY A 12 5.67 -6.34 11.25
CA GLY A 12 5.28 -5.40 10.20
C GLY A 12 6.30 -4.25 10.04
N ARG A 13 6.84 -3.73 11.15
CA ARG A 13 7.90 -2.72 11.12
C ARG A 13 9.17 -3.25 10.45
N THR A 14 9.60 -4.46 10.83
CA THR A 14 10.76 -5.11 10.22
C THR A 14 10.53 -5.37 8.74
N ALA A 15 9.35 -5.85 8.35
CA ALA A 15 8.99 -6.09 6.97
C ALA A 15 9.01 -4.80 6.13
N ALA A 16 8.47 -3.69 6.65
CA ALA A 16 8.50 -2.38 5.98
C ALA A 16 9.94 -1.88 5.77
N SER A 17 10.81 -2.02 6.78
CA SER A 17 12.23 -1.68 6.66
C SER A 17 12.96 -2.53 5.61
N LYS A 18 12.72 -3.84 5.58
CA LYS A 18 13.30 -4.77 4.60
C LYS A 18 12.81 -4.48 3.19
N LEU A 19 11.51 -4.23 3.00
CA LEU A 19 10.96 -3.82 1.73
C LEU A 19 11.63 -2.53 1.24
N CYS A 20 11.78 -1.51 2.10
CA CYS A 20 12.45 -0.28 1.74
C CYS A 20 13.89 -0.54 1.27
N SER A 21 14.64 -1.41 1.95
CA SER A 21 16.00 -1.78 1.53
C SER A 21 16.02 -2.43 0.14
N GLU A 22 15.03 -3.27 -0.17
CA GLU A 22 14.88 -3.86 -1.51
C GLU A 22 14.59 -2.78 -2.55
N LEU A 23 13.68 -1.83 -2.28
CA LEU A 23 13.37 -0.72 -3.17
C LEU A 23 14.59 0.18 -3.40
N VAL A 24 15.39 0.46 -2.36
CA VAL A 24 16.65 1.22 -2.47
C VAL A 24 17.62 0.50 -3.40
N SER A 25 17.77 -0.82 -3.25
CA SER A 25 18.70 -1.61 -4.08
C SER A 25 18.37 -1.56 -5.57
N LYS A 26 17.12 -1.25 -5.91
CA LYS A 26 16.61 -1.13 -7.28
C LYS A 26 16.48 0.32 -7.76
N GLY A 27 16.81 1.31 -6.92
CA GLY A 27 16.65 2.72 -7.26
C GLY A 27 15.20 3.21 -7.28
N TRP A 28 14.30 2.57 -6.54
CA TRP A 28 12.85 2.83 -6.55
C TRP A 28 12.33 3.45 -5.25
N ALA A 29 13.22 3.84 -4.35
CA ALA A 29 12.86 4.39 -3.04
C ALA A 29 12.82 5.93 -2.98
N GLU A 30 12.93 6.62 -4.11
CA GLU A 30 12.94 8.09 -4.20
C GLU A 30 11.84 8.57 -5.16
N PRO A 31 10.56 8.43 -4.79
CA PRO A 31 9.45 8.96 -5.59
C PRO A 31 9.38 10.48 -5.47
N ASP A 32 8.77 11.12 -6.47
CA ASP A 32 8.48 12.56 -6.44
C ASP A 32 7.26 12.87 -5.57
N LEU A 33 6.29 11.93 -5.54
CA LEU A 33 5.04 12.06 -4.80
C LEU A 33 4.73 10.77 -4.05
N VAL A 34 4.31 10.88 -2.79
CA VAL A 34 3.81 9.77 -1.97
C VAL A 34 2.34 9.98 -1.62
N LEU A 35 1.49 9.03 -1.99
CA LEU A 35 0.11 8.96 -1.55
C LEU A 35 0.00 7.86 -0.49
N CYS A 36 -0.35 8.21 0.73
CA CYS A 36 -0.41 7.27 1.84
C CYS A 36 -1.82 7.23 2.43
N SER A 37 -2.35 6.04 2.65
CA SER A 37 -3.59 5.89 3.42
C SER A 37 -3.46 6.53 4.80
N ALA A 38 -4.50 7.20 5.26
CA ALA A 38 -4.53 7.84 6.56
C ALA A 38 -4.58 6.86 7.74
N SER A 39 -4.71 5.55 7.49
CA SER A 39 -4.71 4.53 8.55
C SER A 39 -3.38 4.50 9.31
N THR A 40 -3.44 4.15 10.59
CA THR A 40 -2.26 4.09 11.45
C THR A 40 -1.18 3.16 10.88
N ARG A 41 -1.55 1.96 10.40
CA ARG A 41 -0.61 1.01 9.80
C ARG A 41 0.15 1.59 8.60
N SER A 42 -0.56 2.25 7.70
CA SER A 42 0.06 2.83 6.49
C SER A 42 1.01 3.97 6.83
N ARG A 43 0.61 4.85 7.77
CA ARG A 43 1.48 5.93 8.27
C ARG A 43 2.74 5.39 8.93
N GLU A 44 2.60 4.36 9.75
CA GLU A 44 3.73 3.71 10.42
C GLU A 44 4.62 2.97 9.41
N THR A 45 4.06 2.34 8.37
CA THR A 45 4.82 1.74 7.27
C THR A 45 5.70 2.77 6.60
N LEU A 46 5.14 3.91 6.17
CA LEU A 46 5.91 5.01 5.60
C LEU A 46 6.97 5.51 6.58
N GLY A 47 6.64 5.67 7.86
CA GLY A 47 7.58 6.09 8.89
C GLY A 47 8.77 5.14 9.06
N GLU A 48 8.57 3.82 8.98
CA GLU A 48 9.67 2.84 9.00
C GLU A 48 10.52 2.90 7.73
N MET A 49 9.89 3.09 6.57
CA MET A 49 10.61 3.24 5.31
C MET A 49 11.48 4.50 5.32
N VAL A 50 10.96 5.65 5.79
CA VAL A 50 11.72 6.90 5.93
C VAL A 50 12.88 6.75 6.92
N ARG A 51 12.69 6.02 8.02
CA ARG A 51 13.80 5.71 8.96
C ARG A 51 14.90 4.87 8.31
N THR A 52 14.53 3.98 7.39
CA THR A 52 15.47 3.13 6.66
C THR A 52 16.19 3.89 5.54
N HIS A 53 15.46 4.78 4.85
CA HIS A 53 15.97 5.58 3.74
C HIS A 53 15.45 7.02 3.85
N THR A 54 16.21 7.88 4.48
CA THR A 54 15.80 9.26 4.78
C THR A 54 15.45 10.11 3.55
N PRO A 55 16.05 9.93 2.35
CA PRO A 55 15.64 10.66 1.15
C PRO A 55 14.16 10.49 0.79
N LEU A 56 13.54 9.33 1.10
CA LEU A 56 12.10 9.13 0.91
C LEU A 56 11.25 10.18 1.64
N GLY A 57 11.73 10.68 2.78
CA GLY A 57 11.03 11.72 3.54
C GLY A 57 11.06 13.12 2.91
N MET A 58 11.80 13.31 1.82
CA MET A 58 11.83 14.56 1.06
C MET A 58 10.74 14.65 0.00
N ALA A 59 10.10 13.51 -0.34
CA ALA A 59 9.00 13.49 -1.30
C ALA A 59 7.76 14.21 -0.76
N GLU A 60 7.05 14.91 -1.64
CA GLU A 60 5.74 15.46 -1.30
C GLU A 60 4.81 14.32 -0.88
N THR A 61 4.20 14.43 0.30
CA THR A 61 3.41 13.33 0.87
C THR A 61 2.01 13.78 1.24
N HIS A 62 1.00 13.06 0.72
CA HIS A 62 -0.41 13.26 1.06
C HIS A 62 -0.97 12.07 1.82
N PHE A 63 -1.54 12.34 3.01
CA PHE A 63 -2.27 11.33 3.80
C PHE A 63 -3.76 11.41 3.52
N MET A 64 -4.33 10.33 2.97
CA MET A 64 -5.68 10.36 2.41
C MET A 64 -6.58 9.29 3.04
N GLY A 65 -7.71 9.72 3.63
CA GLY A 65 -8.74 8.81 4.17
C GLY A 65 -9.45 8.01 3.07
N SER A 66 -9.58 8.58 1.87
CA SER A 66 -10.19 7.91 0.71
C SER A 66 -9.44 6.64 0.32
N LEU A 67 -8.12 6.60 0.41
CA LEU A 67 -7.34 5.40 0.10
C LEU A 67 -7.66 4.22 1.04
N TYR A 68 -8.11 4.50 2.27
CA TYR A 68 -8.63 3.45 3.16
C TYR A 68 -10.02 2.98 2.74
N ALA A 69 -10.91 3.93 2.43
CA ALA A 69 -12.29 3.63 2.09
C ALA A 69 -12.41 2.85 0.78
N PHE A 70 -11.73 3.28 -0.28
CA PHE A 70 -11.80 2.64 -1.60
C PHE A 70 -11.11 1.27 -1.63
N ALA A 71 -10.06 1.04 -0.83
CA ALA A 71 -9.43 -0.27 -0.73
C ALA A 71 -10.35 -1.39 -0.20
N ALA A 72 -11.43 -1.02 0.49
CA ALA A 72 -12.46 -1.95 0.96
C ALA A 72 -13.57 -2.20 -0.07
N MET A 73 -13.57 -1.49 -1.21
CA MET A 73 -14.57 -1.57 -2.27
C MET A 73 -13.98 -2.31 -3.46
N ASP A 74 -14.56 -3.46 -3.79
CA ASP A 74 -14.08 -4.30 -4.90
C ASP A 74 -14.12 -3.53 -6.24
N GLY A 75 -13.00 -3.56 -6.95
CA GLY A 75 -12.88 -3.02 -8.32
C GLY A 75 -12.79 -1.50 -8.44
N LEU A 76 -12.83 -0.73 -7.34
CA LEU A 76 -12.83 0.75 -7.42
C LEU A 76 -11.47 1.40 -7.14
N THR A 77 -10.50 0.64 -6.66
CA THR A 77 -9.20 1.20 -6.24
C THR A 77 -8.41 1.77 -7.41
N ALA A 78 -8.39 1.10 -8.55
CA ALA A 78 -7.64 1.55 -9.73
C ALA A 78 -8.18 2.90 -10.26
N ASP A 79 -9.48 3.03 -10.42
CA ASP A 79 -10.11 4.27 -10.90
C ASP A 79 -9.90 5.42 -9.92
N HIS A 80 -10.02 5.16 -8.61
CA HIS A 80 -9.72 6.15 -7.60
C HIS A 80 -8.26 6.61 -7.63
N LEU A 81 -7.31 5.72 -7.88
CA LEU A 81 -5.91 6.07 -8.02
C LEU A 81 -5.64 6.90 -9.29
N ARG A 82 -6.24 6.54 -10.44
CA ARG A 82 -6.16 7.33 -11.68
C ARG A 82 -6.61 8.76 -11.45
N GLU A 83 -7.80 8.93 -10.89
CA GLU A 83 -8.39 10.25 -10.61
C GLU A 83 -7.53 11.03 -9.60
N THR A 84 -7.11 10.40 -8.51
CA THR A 84 -6.34 11.05 -7.45
C THR A 84 -4.98 11.53 -7.95
N VAL A 85 -4.22 10.67 -8.65
CA VAL A 85 -2.89 11.04 -9.17
C VAL A 85 -3.03 12.15 -10.20
N SER A 86 -3.91 12.01 -11.19
CA SER A 86 -4.13 13.02 -12.21
C SER A 86 -4.52 14.38 -11.59
N SER A 87 -5.47 14.39 -10.64
CA SER A 87 -5.92 15.63 -10.00
C SER A 87 -4.84 16.31 -9.16
N LEU A 88 -3.95 15.56 -8.51
CA LEU A 88 -2.89 16.12 -7.68
C LEU A 88 -1.72 16.66 -8.50
N VAL A 89 -1.37 15.96 -9.59
CA VAL A 89 -0.23 16.34 -10.44
C VAL A 89 -0.61 17.45 -11.44
N GLU A 90 -1.87 17.51 -11.86
CA GLU A 90 -2.36 18.46 -12.85
C GLU A 90 -3.08 19.67 -12.24
N LYS A 91 -2.75 20.04 -10.99
CA LYS A 91 -3.34 21.20 -10.31
C LYS A 91 -3.12 22.50 -11.11
N ASP A 92 -4.14 23.34 -11.09
CA ASP A 92 -4.13 24.70 -11.65
C ASP A 92 -3.99 24.79 -13.19
N GLY A 93 -4.38 23.73 -13.93
CA GLY A 93 -4.32 23.72 -15.39
C GLY A 93 -2.90 23.73 -15.94
N GLY A 94 -1.91 23.48 -15.08
CA GLY A 94 -0.50 23.35 -15.40
C GLY A 94 -0.04 21.91 -15.22
N ARG A 95 0.73 21.46 -16.20
CA ARG A 95 1.45 20.18 -16.16
C ARG A 95 2.59 20.31 -15.14
N ASP A 96 2.62 19.47 -14.12
CA ASP A 96 3.82 19.32 -13.27
C ASP A 96 4.74 18.24 -13.84
N ASP A 97 5.61 18.65 -14.75
CA ASP A 97 6.62 17.76 -15.36
C ASP A 97 7.65 17.18 -14.37
N ARG A 98 7.61 17.62 -13.11
CA ARG A 98 8.50 17.16 -12.06
C ARG A 98 8.06 15.84 -11.45
N VAL A 99 6.75 15.52 -11.45
CA VAL A 99 6.24 14.28 -10.89
C VAL A 99 6.28 13.17 -11.94
N ARG A 100 7.30 12.35 -11.88
CA ARG A 100 7.51 11.21 -12.78
C ARG A 100 7.31 9.87 -12.09
N THR A 101 7.44 9.84 -10.76
CA THR A 101 7.30 8.63 -9.97
C THR A 101 6.37 8.90 -8.79
N VAL A 102 5.33 8.09 -8.67
CA VAL A 102 4.36 8.12 -7.58
C VAL A 102 4.43 6.82 -6.79
N MET A 103 4.62 6.93 -5.48
CA MET A 103 4.50 5.79 -4.57
C MET A 103 3.15 5.84 -3.88
N VAL A 104 2.43 4.73 -3.88
CA VAL A 104 1.14 4.62 -3.19
C VAL A 104 1.21 3.56 -2.09
N ILE A 105 0.86 3.94 -0.84
CA ILE A 105 0.91 3.06 0.33
C ILE A 105 -0.51 2.88 0.88
N GLY A 106 -0.96 1.64 0.98
CA GLY A 106 -2.32 1.35 1.45
C GLY A 106 -2.57 -0.12 1.81
N HIS A 107 -3.63 -0.70 1.31
CA HIS A 107 -4.20 -1.95 1.83
C HIS A 107 -4.18 -3.06 0.76
N ASN A 108 -3.74 -4.25 1.16
CA ASN A 108 -3.35 -5.34 0.28
C ASN A 108 -4.35 -5.63 -0.86
N LYS A 109 -5.61 -5.94 -0.53
CA LYS A 109 -6.59 -6.39 -1.55
C LYS A 109 -6.81 -5.34 -2.64
N GLY A 110 -7.11 -4.10 -2.28
CA GLY A 110 -7.35 -3.04 -3.26
C GLY A 110 -6.11 -2.72 -4.10
N TRP A 111 -4.91 -2.80 -3.50
CA TRP A 111 -3.64 -2.57 -4.22
C TRP A 111 -3.29 -3.71 -5.17
N GLU A 112 -3.57 -4.97 -4.81
CA GLU A 112 -3.41 -6.14 -5.68
C GLU A 112 -4.33 -6.03 -6.90
N GLU A 113 -5.60 -5.65 -6.68
CA GLU A 113 -6.58 -5.42 -7.75
C GLU A 113 -6.14 -4.26 -8.67
N ALA A 114 -5.73 -3.13 -8.12
CA ALA A 114 -5.29 -1.98 -8.89
C ALA A 114 -4.01 -2.28 -9.70
N ALA A 115 -3.04 -2.96 -9.11
CA ALA A 115 -1.82 -3.36 -9.80
C ALA A 115 -2.13 -4.34 -10.95
N THR A 116 -3.06 -5.27 -10.75
CA THR A 116 -3.55 -6.20 -11.78
C THR A 116 -4.22 -5.46 -12.92
N ASP A 117 -5.07 -4.47 -12.62
CA ASP A 117 -5.76 -3.66 -13.62
C ASP A 117 -4.78 -2.84 -14.46
N PHE A 118 -3.84 -2.13 -13.82
CA PHE A 118 -2.83 -1.34 -14.51
C PHE A 118 -1.89 -2.20 -15.35
N ALA A 119 -1.41 -3.33 -14.83
CA ALA A 119 -0.46 -4.19 -15.53
C ALA A 119 -1.10 -5.01 -16.67
N GLY A 120 -2.43 -5.17 -16.67
CA GLY A 120 -3.12 -6.06 -17.61
C GLY A 120 -2.80 -7.54 -17.40
N GLU A 121 -2.17 -7.90 -16.28
CA GLU A 121 -1.82 -9.27 -15.90
C GLU A 121 -2.00 -9.48 -14.39
N SER A 122 -2.18 -10.73 -13.95
CA SER A 122 -2.41 -11.03 -12.53
C SER A 122 -1.20 -10.69 -11.67
N VAL A 123 -1.36 -9.73 -10.78
CA VAL A 123 -0.36 -9.33 -9.78
C VAL A 123 -0.79 -9.87 -8.42
N ARG A 124 0.13 -10.47 -7.69
CA ARG A 124 -0.07 -10.94 -6.31
C ARG A 124 0.80 -10.17 -5.34
N LEU A 125 0.18 -9.62 -4.32
CA LEU A 125 0.85 -8.87 -3.26
C LEU A 125 0.62 -9.53 -1.92
N GLY A 126 1.70 -9.93 -1.27
CA GLY A 126 1.72 -10.27 0.16
C GLY A 126 1.73 -9.00 1.03
N VAL A 127 1.70 -9.20 2.34
CA VAL A 127 1.87 -8.11 3.31
C VAL A 127 3.25 -7.47 3.13
N ALA A 128 3.32 -6.15 3.13
CA ALA A 128 4.55 -5.39 2.91
C ALA A 128 5.31 -5.78 1.63
N ASN A 129 4.58 -6.06 0.54
CA ASN A 129 5.14 -6.18 -0.80
C ASN A 129 4.80 -4.94 -1.62
N ALA A 130 5.54 -4.70 -2.71
CA ALA A 130 5.25 -3.61 -3.64
C ALA A 130 5.30 -4.10 -5.09
N ALA A 131 4.29 -3.71 -5.88
CA ALA A 131 4.32 -3.83 -7.33
C ALA A 131 4.97 -2.57 -7.91
N LEU A 132 5.96 -2.75 -8.75
CA LEU A 132 6.64 -1.69 -9.47
C LEU A 132 6.12 -1.71 -10.91
N LEU A 133 5.43 -0.64 -11.30
CA LEU A 133 4.83 -0.50 -12.62
C LEU A 133 5.56 0.58 -13.40
N GLU A 134 5.86 0.29 -14.66
CA GLU A 134 6.48 1.21 -15.59
C GLU A 134 5.54 1.52 -16.75
N PHE A 135 5.42 2.80 -17.09
CA PHE A 135 4.70 3.21 -18.27
C PHE A 135 5.54 2.92 -19.52
N ALA A 136 5.01 2.10 -20.42
CA ALA A 136 5.66 1.68 -21.66
C ALA A 136 5.00 2.29 -22.90
N GLY A 137 4.06 3.23 -22.73
CA GLY A 137 3.42 3.96 -23.83
C GLY A 137 4.31 5.08 -24.37
N GLU A 138 3.84 5.73 -25.43
CA GLU A 138 4.56 6.81 -26.12
C GLU A 138 3.75 8.10 -26.09
N GLY A 139 4.46 9.23 -25.97
CA GLY A 139 3.89 10.57 -26.16
C GLY A 139 2.89 11.03 -25.09
N ALA A 140 2.75 10.31 -23.98
CA ALA A 140 1.91 10.80 -22.87
C ALA A 140 2.54 12.06 -22.29
N GLY A 141 1.76 13.12 -22.35
CA GLY A 141 2.15 14.41 -21.82
C GLY A 141 1.72 14.61 -20.37
N THR A 142 0.76 13.85 -19.90
CA THR A 142 0.17 13.95 -18.55
C THR A 142 -0.03 12.57 -17.95
N TRP A 143 -0.27 12.50 -16.64
CA TRP A 143 -0.63 11.26 -15.96
C TRP A 143 -1.98 10.72 -16.44
N ALA A 144 -2.96 11.60 -16.71
CA ALA A 144 -4.25 11.20 -17.28
C ALA A 144 -4.06 10.48 -18.63
N GLU A 145 -3.29 11.08 -19.55
CA GLU A 145 -2.97 10.45 -20.83
C GLU A 145 -2.22 9.12 -20.67
N ALA A 146 -1.31 9.02 -19.71
CA ALA A 146 -0.60 7.78 -19.43
C ALA A 146 -1.55 6.67 -18.91
N PHE A 147 -2.52 7.04 -18.07
CA PHE A 147 -3.55 6.10 -17.62
C PHE A 147 -4.50 5.70 -18.75
N ASP A 148 -4.92 6.63 -19.60
CA ASP A 148 -5.83 6.38 -20.73
C ASP A 148 -5.21 5.43 -21.77
N GLN A 149 -3.90 5.52 -21.99
CA GLN A 149 -3.19 4.60 -22.89
C GLN A 149 -3.16 3.16 -22.37
N ASN A 150 -3.37 2.94 -21.06
CA ASN A 150 -3.32 1.63 -20.42
C ASN A 150 -2.07 0.79 -20.81
N ALA A 151 -0.93 1.45 -20.95
CA ALA A 151 0.32 0.87 -21.41
C ALA A 151 1.32 0.64 -20.25
N TRP A 152 0.82 0.30 -19.08
CA TRP A 152 1.63 0.00 -17.91
C TRP A 152 2.09 -1.46 -17.93
N LYS A 153 3.29 -1.70 -17.45
CA LYS A 153 3.86 -3.06 -17.32
C LYS A 153 4.36 -3.28 -15.92
N LEU A 154 4.15 -4.50 -15.43
CA LEU A 154 4.77 -4.96 -14.19
C LEU A 154 6.27 -5.15 -14.42
N ALA A 155 7.09 -4.28 -13.84
CA ALA A 155 8.54 -4.41 -13.91
C ALA A 155 9.07 -5.39 -12.85
N HIS A 156 8.48 -5.38 -11.64
CA HIS A 156 8.93 -6.22 -10.53
C HIS A 156 7.90 -6.24 -9.40
N VAL A 157 7.91 -7.32 -8.62
CA VAL A 157 7.26 -7.37 -7.30
C VAL A 157 8.35 -7.43 -6.23
N ALA A 158 8.55 -6.32 -5.54
CA ALA A 158 9.50 -6.25 -4.43
C ALA A 158 8.93 -6.92 -3.17
N GLN A 159 9.77 -7.67 -2.47
CA GLN A 159 9.39 -8.44 -1.29
C GLN A 159 10.40 -8.22 -0.16
N HIS A 160 9.93 -8.27 1.08
CA HIS A 160 10.78 -8.09 2.27
C HIS A 160 11.64 -9.32 2.61
N GLY A 161 11.37 -10.48 2.02
CA GLY A 161 12.17 -11.72 2.20
C GLY A 161 12.08 -12.37 3.57
N LEU A 162 11.16 -11.94 4.43
CA LEU A 162 10.92 -12.56 5.75
C LEU A 162 9.86 -13.65 5.65
N ALA A 163 9.98 -14.70 6.46
CA ALA A 163 8.89 -15.64 6.68
C ALA A 163 7.72 -14.91 7.37
N GLU A 164 6.49 -15.21 6.93
CA GLU A 164 5.32 -14.70 7.65
C GLU A 164 5.28 -15.31 9.05
N PRO A 165 4.86 -14.53 10.08
CA PRO A 165 4.69 -15.08 11.41
C PRO A 165 3.60 -16.15 11.36
N GLU A 166 3.85 -17.26 12.04
CA GLU A 166 2.81 -18.29 12.23
C GLU A 166 1.57 -17.57 12.83
N LYS A 167 0.42 -17.80 12.24
CA LYS A 167 -0.84 -17.33 12.84
C LYS A 167 -0.97 -18.06 14.16
N GLU A 168 -0.83 -17.34 15.27
CA GLU A 168 -1.19 -17.90 16.56
C GLU A 168 -2.63 -18.40 16.44
N CYS A 169 -2.79 -19.72 16.56
CA CYS A 169 -4.09 -20.35 16.60
C CYS A 169 -4.78 -19.76 17.85
N GLU A 170 -5.78 -18.91 17.66
CA GLU A 170 -6.65 -18.53 18.75
C GLU A 170 -7.29 -19.82 19.26
N THR A 171 -6.69 -20.39 20.29
CA THR A 171 -7.32 -21.47 21.07
C THR A 171 -8.56 -20.83 21.69
N GLU A 172 -9.71 -21.17 21.11
CA GLU A 172 -10.99 -20.93 21.73
C GLU A 172 -10.94 -21.43 23.18
N PHE A 173 -10.91 -20.49 24.12
CA PHE A 173 -11.26 -20.78 25.50
C PHE A 173 -12.76 -21.09 25.54
N GLY A 174 -13.11 -22.31 25.14
CA GLY A 174 -14.37 -22.96 25.45
C GLY A 174 -14.34 -23.42 26.90
N GLY A 175 -14.62 -22.51 27.81
CA GLY A 175 -14.83 -22.78 29.22
C GLY A 175 -16.31 -22.81 29.54
N ASP A 176 -17.04 -23.79 29.04
CA ASP A 176 -18.36 -24.15 29.57
C ASP A 176 -18.17 -25.07 30.80
N GLY A 177 -18.02 -24.44 31.94
CA GLY A 177 -18.02 -25.08 33.25
C GLY A 177 -19.27 -24.72 34.03
N ASP A 178 -20.42 -25.07 33.52
CA ASP A 178 -21.68 -25.03 34.33
C ASP A 178 -21.93 -26.40 34.93
N GLY A 179 -21.28 -26.65 36.05
CA GLY A 179 -21.52 -27.79 36.91
C GLY A 179 -22.63 -27.41 37.95
N PRO A 180 -23.66 -28.26 38.14
CA PRO A 180 -24.73 -27.94 39.09
C PRO A 180 -24.23 -27.90 40.55
N MET A 181 -24.57 -26.82 41.26
CA MET A 181 -24.32 -26.64 42.69
C MET A 181 -25.09 -27.68 43.51
N PRO A 182 -24.50 -28.32 44.51
CA PRO A 182 -25.25 -29.16 45.44
C PRO A 182 -26.04 -28.31 46.45
N MET A 183 -27.32 -28.65 46.62
CA MET A 183 -28.23 -28.06 47.63
C MET A 183 -27.81 -28.47 49.03
N PRO A 184 -27.83 -27.57 50.00
CA PRO A 184 -27.60 -27.93 51.42
C PRO A 184 -28.79 -28.68 52.03
N ALA A 185 -28.49 -29.61 52.92
CA ALA A 185 -29.42 -30.39 53.70
C ALA A 185 -30.10 -29.56 54.81
#